data_794c64453d8e5fe90cd13c41ed251440
#
_entry.id   794c64453d8e5fe90cd13c41ed251440
#
_cell.length_a   1.000
_cell.length_b   1.000
_cell.length_c   1.000
_cell.angle_alpha   90.00
_cell.angle_beta   90.00
_cell.angle_gamma   90.00
#
_symmetry.space_group_name_H-M   'P 1'
#
loop_
_entity.id
_entity.type
_entity.pdbx_description
1 polymer ?
#
loop_
_entity_poly.entity_id
_entity_poly.type
_entity_poly.pdbx_seq_one_letter_code
_entity_poly.pdbx_strand_id
1 'polypeptide(L)'
;MPGVSMRQMLEAGVHFGHQTRFWNPKMAPFIFGERNKIHIINLEKTQPLYTEAATFVKSVIADGGTVLFVGTKRSAREAVQREAVRSGQPFVNQRWLGGMLTNFKTIRQSIKRLGELTDLATTGALDKRGKKEATQLRREMDKLERSLGGIKDMDSLPDAMFEIGRASCRERV
;
A
#
# COMPACT_ATOMS: atom_id res chain seq x y z
N MET A 1 -1.68 -21.91 -7.33
CA MET A 1 -2.38 -20.87 -8.10
C MET A 1 -1.94 -20.97 -9.55
N PRO A 2 -2.82 -20.84 -10.55
CA PRO A 2 -2.37 -20.72 -11.93
C PRO A 2 -1.48 -19.48 -12.04
N GLY A 3 -0.27 -19.66 -12.54
CA GLY A 3 0.67 -18.57 -12.76
C GLY A 3 0.08 -17.56 -13.73
N VAL A 4 0.37 -16.27 -13.55
CA VAL A 4 -0.01 -15.24 -14.49
C VAL A 4 0.74 -15.47 -15.81
N SER A 5 0.00 -15.66 -16.90
CA SER A 5 0.59 -15.86 -18.22
C SER A 5 1.09 -14.54 -18.80
N MET A 6 2.09 -14.62 -19.70
CA MET A 6 2.60 -13.45 -20.41
C MET A 6 1.49 -12.73 -21.20
N ARG A 7 0.51 -13.47 -21.72
CA ARG A 7 -0.65 -12.92 -22.43
C ARG A 7 -1.51 -12.05 -21.49
N GLN A 8 -1.78 -12.52 -20.29
CA GLN A 8 -2.53 -11.75 -19.27
C GLN A 8 -1.77 -10.50 -18.84
N MET A 9 -0.44 -10.57 -18.70
CA MET A 9 0.40 -9.39 -18.43
C MET A 9 0.31 -8.36 -19.56
N LEU A 10 0.28 -8.82 -20.82
CA LEU A 10 0.20 -7.97 -21.99
C LEU A 10 -1.18 -7.31 -22.09
N GLU A 11 -2.26 -8.05 -21.86
CA GLU A 11 -3.63 -7.55 -21.81
C GLU A 11 -3.84 -6.53 -20.67
N ALA A 12 -3.20 -6.74 -19.52
CA ALA A 12 -3.20 -5.80 -18.39
C ALA A 12 -2.31 -4.54 -18.62
N GLY A 13 -1.56 -4.47 -19.72
CA GLY A 13 -0.72 -3.34 -20.06
C GLY A 13 0.57 -3.22 -19.22
N VAL A 14 1.02 -4.30 -18.56
CA VAL A 14 2.22 -4.30 -17.70
C VAL A 14 3.50 -4.04 -18.50
N HIS A 15 3.48 -4.24 -19.81
CA HIS A 15 4.62 -3.98 -20.71
C HIS A 15 4.88 -2.50 -20.98
N PHE A 16 3.94 -1.59 -20.67
CA PHE A 16 4.16 -0.17 -20.84
C PHE A 16 5.03 0.41 -19.72
N GLY A 17 6.18 0.95 -20.09
CA GLY A 17 7.10 1.65 -19.21
C GLY A 17 6.86 3.17 -19.21
N HIS A 18 7.90 3.93 -18.90
CA HIS A 18 7.90 5.39 -18.91
C HIS A 18 8.29 5.95 -20.27
N GLN A 19 8.06 7.24 -20.47
CA GLN A 19 8.61 7.96 -21.61
C GLN A 19 10.14 7.88 -21.58
N THR A 20 10.74 7.72 -22.77
CA THR A 20 12.19 7.51 -22.91
C THR A 20 13.05 8.57 -22.24
N ARG A 21 12.58 9.83 -22.18
CA ARG A 21 13.30 10.93 -21.52
C ARG A 21 13.35 10.85 -19.98
N PHE A 22 12.50 10.04 -19.35
CA PHE A 22 12.39 9.92 -17.89
C PHE A 22 12.85 8.57 -17.35
N TRP A 23 13.55 7.81 -18.14
CA TRP A 23 13.99 6.49 -17.76
C TRP A 23 15.16 6.51 -16.77
N ASN A 24 15.34 5.40 -16.05
CA ASN A 24 16.53 5.17 -15.24
C ASN A 24 17.47 4.21 -16.01
N PRO A 25 18.75 4.55 -16.25
CA PRO A 25 19.70 3.66 -16.92
C PRO A 25 19.83 2.27 -16.30
N LYS A 26 19.63 2.11 -15.01
CA LYS A 26 19.58 0.82 -14.32
C LYS A 26 18.48 -0.11 -14.82
N MET A 27 17.48 0.43 -15.51
CA MET A 27 16.40 -0.36 -16.13
C MET A 27 16.77 -0.93 -17.51
N ALA A 28 17.91 -0.54 -18.08
CA ALA A 28 18.34 -1.01 -19.41
C ALA A 28 18.24 -2.54 -19.60
N PRO A 29 18.64 -3.40 -18.63
CA PRO A 29 18.51 -4.85 -18.77
C PRO A 29 17.08 -5.38 -18.87
N PHE A 30 16.08 -4.58 -18.42
CA PHE A 30 14.67 -4.95 -18.35
C PHE A 30 13.82 -4.33 -19.46
N ILE A 31 14.42 -3.51 -20.30
CA ILE A 31 13.74 -2.86 -21.42
C ILE A 31 13.89 -3.75 -22.66
N PHE A 32 12.78 -4.04 -23.31
CA PHE A 32 12.74 -4.77 -24.58
C PHE A 32 13.07 -3.86 -25.76
N GLY A 33 12.54 -2.62 -25.73
CA GLY A 33 12.72 -1.62 -26.77
C GLY A 33 11.90 -0.37 -26.51
N GLU A 34 11.69 0.44 -27.55
CA GLU A 34 10.82 1.62 -27.46
C GLU A 34 9.80 1.65 -28.60
N ARG A 35 8.65 2.22 -28.30
CA ARG A 35 7.60 2.53 -29.29
C ARG A 35 6.94 3.86 -28.92
N ASN A 36 6.83 4.76 -29.89
CA ASN A 36 6.21 6.07 -29.70
C ASN A 36 6.79 6.86 -28.50
N LYS A 37 8.11 6.84 -28.33
CA LYS A 37 8.84 7.48 -27.22
C LYS A 37 8.46 6.94 -25.83
N ILE A 38 7.96 5.70 -25.76
CA ILE A 38 7.67 4.98 -24.53
C ILE A 38 8.51 3.70 -24.54
N HIS A 39 9.20 3.42 -23.44
CA HIS A 39 9.91 2.15 -23.26
C HIS A 39 8.92 1.01 -23.09
N ILE A 40 9.23 -0.12 -23.70
CA ILE A 40 8.51 -1.39 -23.56
C ILE A 40 9.32 -2.29 -22.63
N ILE A 41 8.68 -2.77 -21.57
CA ILE A 41 9.31 -3.66 -20.59
C ILE A 41 9.33 -5.09 -21.12
N ASN A 42 10.44 -5.79 -20.92
CA ASN A 42 10.58 -7.18 -21.31
C ASN A 42 9.83 -8.11 -20.37
N LEU A 43 8.71 -8.65 -20.83
CA LEU A 43 7.86 -9.54 -20.04
C LEU A 43 8.49 -10.92 -19.82
N GLU A 44 9.40 -11.38 -20.67
CA GLU A 44 10.14 -12.64 -20.46
C GLU A 44 10.98 -12.59 -19.19
N LYS A 45 11.49 -11.40 -18.83
CA LYS A 45 12.20 -11.18 -17.57
C LYS A 45 11.26 -10.89 -16.41
N THR A 46 10.13 -10.25 -16.67
CA THR A 46 9.16 -9.89 -15.63
C THR A 46 8.42 -11.11 -15.08
N GLN A 47 8.04 -12.05 -15.96
CA GLN A 47 7.25 -13.22 -15.56
C GLN A 47 7.95 -14.11 -14.51
N PRO A 48 9.24 -14.52 -14.66
CA PRO A 48 9.93 -15.30 -13.64
C PRO A 48 10.09 -14.52 -12.32
N LEU A 49 10.42 -13.22 -12.37
CA LEU A 49 10.52 -12.38 -11.17
C LEU A 49 9.18 -12.26 -10.45
N TYR A 50 8.08 -12.14 -11.19
CA TYR A 50 6.74 -12.16 -10.61
C TYR A 50 6.44 -13.50 -9.91
N THR A 51 6.82 -14.63 -10.53
CA THR A 51 6.59 -15.96 -9.96
C THR A 51 7.41 -16.15 -8.66
N GLU A 52 8.64 -15.68 -8.65
CA GLU A 52 9.51 -15.69 -7.46
C GLU A 52 8.90 -14.85 -6.34
N ALA A 53 8.49 -13.61 -6.63
CA ALA A 53 7.84 -12.73 -5.66
C ALA A 53 6.54 -13.31 -5.12
N ALA A 54 5.70 -13.91 -5.98
CA ALA A 54 4.46 -14.57 -5.56
C ALA A 54 4.73 -15.79 -4.67
N THR A 55 5.78 -16.54 -4.95
CA THR A 55 6.19 -17.70 -4.11
C THR A 55 6.69 -17.23 -2.75
N PHE A 56 7.48 -16.16 -2.71
CA PHE A 56 7.95 -15.54 -1.46
C PHE A 56 6.77 -15.05 -0.59
N VAL A 57 5.84 -14.28 -1.16
CA VAL A 57 4.65 -13.83 -0.42
C VAL A 57 3.84 -15.01 0.10
N LYS A 58 3.71 -16.07 -0.70
CA LYS A 58 3.00 -17.28 -0.28
C LYS A 58 3.69 -17.97 0.91
N SER A 59 5.01 -18.05 0.94
CA SER A 59 5.73 -18.63 2.09
C SER A 59 5.54 -17.79 3.34
N VAL A 60 5.66 -16.45 3.25
CA VAL A 60 5.43 -15.54 4.38
C VAL A 60 4.03 -15.75 4.98
N ILE A 61 3.01 -15.83 4.15
CA ILE A 61 1.63 -16.05 4.64
C ILE A 61 1.44 -17.47 5.19
N ALA A 62 2.07 -18.48 4.61
CA ALA A 62 2.00 -19.86 5.11
C ALA A 62 2.61 -20.00 6.51
N ASP A 63 3.64 -19.22 6.80
CA ASP A 63 4.29 -19.14 8.10
C ASP A 63 3.52 -18.25 9.12
N GLY A 64 2.33 -17.76 8.75
CA GLY A 64 1.50 -16.90 9.59
C GLY A 64 1.93 -15.43 9.60
N GLY A 65 2.83 -15.03 8.69
CA GLY A 65 3.33 -13.66 8.57
C GLY A 65 2.31 -12.69 7.97
N THR A 66 2.56 -11.41 8.18
CA THR A 66 1.71 -10.29 7.73
C THR A 66 2.36 -9.55 6.56
N VAL A 67 1.57 -9.26 5.53
CA VAL A 67 2.01 -8.49 4.36
C VAL A 67 1.30 -7.14 4.31
N LEU A 68 2.07 -6.05 4.44
CA LEU A 68 1.53 -4.70 4.34
C LEU A 68 1.42 -4.27 2.87
N PHE A 69 0.20 -3.94 2.44
CA PHE A 69 -0.03 -3.40 1.10
C PHE A 69 0.05 -1.88 1.10
N VAL A 70 0.94 -1.31 0.27
CA VAL A 70 1.14 0.15 0.17
C VAL A 70 0.87 0.61 -1.26
N GLY A 71 -0.09 1.52 -1.42
CA GLY A 71 -0.45 2.06 -2.73
C GLY A 71 -0.94 3.49 -2.64
N THR A 72 -0.03 4.44 -2.45
CA THR A 72 -0.36 5.88 -2.35
C THR A 72 -0.58 6.56 -3.71
N LYS A 73 -0.14 5.93 -4.80
CA LYS A 73 -0.37 6.41 -6.16
C LYS A 73 -1.87 6.38 -6.48
N ARG A 74 -2.41 7.48 -6.99
CA ARG A 74 -3.86 7.65 -7.26
C ARG A 74 -4.47 6.46 -8.03
N SER A 75 -3.77 5.95 -9.04
CA SER A 75 -4.25 4.82 -9.85
C SER A 75 -4.21 3.47 -9.13
N ALA A 76 -3.48 3.34 -8.01
CA ALA A 76 -3.32 2.10 -7.26
C ALA A 76 -4.22 2.02 -6.01
N ARG A 77 -4.70 3.17 -5.50
CA ARG A 77 -5.38 3.26 -4.19
C ARG A 77 -6.53 2.28 -4.02
N GLU A 78 -7.44 2.26 -4.98
CA GLU A 78 -8.64 1.41 -4.91
C GLU A 78 -8.30 -0.07 -5.06
N ALA A 79 -7.39 -0.38 -5.99
CA ALA A 79 -6.96 -1.77 -6.21
C ALA A 79 -6.25 -2.33 -4.98
N VAL A 80 -5.34 -1.57 -4.38
CA VAL A 80 -4.63 -1.96 -3.16
C VAL A 80 -5.59 -2.17 -2.01
N GLN A 81 -6.51 -1.25 -1.77
CA GLN A 81 -7.51 -1.38 -0.70
C GLN A 81 -8.38 -2.61 -0.92
N ARG A 82 -8.93 -2.79 -2.12
CA ARG A 82 -9.81 -3.92 -2.43
C ARG A 82 -9.12 -5.26 -2.20
N GLU A 83 -7.90 -5.42 -2.72
CA GLU A 83 -7.19 -6.69 -2.63
C GLU A 83 -6.66 -6.95 -1.20
N ALA A 84 -6.24 -5.92 -0.47
CA ALA A 84 -5.83 -6.04 0.92
C ALA A 84 -7.00 -6.47 1.81
N VAL A 85 -8.16 -5.82 1.68
CA VAL A 85 -9.38 -6.20 2.42
C VAL A 85 -9.80 -7.63 2.06
N ARG A 86 -9.77 -8.00 0.76
CA ARG A 86 -10.10 -9.36 0.31
C ARG A 86 -9.19 -10.42 0.93
N SER A 87 -7.92 -10.10 1.14
CA SER A 87 -6.92 -11.02 1.73
C SER A 87 -6.79 -10.91 3.25
N GLY A 88 -7.53 -10.01 3.91
CA GLY A 88 -7.44 -9.78 5.35
C GLY A 88 -6.10 -9.19 5.79
N GLN A 89 -5.41 -8.46 4.91
CA GLN A 89 -4.08 -7.90 5.17
C GLN A 89 -4.16 -6.38 5.38
N PRO A 90 -3.24 -5.81 6.20
CA PRO A 90 -3.18 -4.38 6.41
C PRO A 90 -2.78 -3.62 5.14
N PHE A 91 -3.25 -2.36 5.03
CA PHE A 91 -2.93 -1.53 3.87
C PHE A 91 -2.77 -0.06 4.21
N VAL A 92 -2.02 0.65 3.36
CA VAL A 92 -1.90 2.11 3.34
C VAL A 92 -2.12 2.60 1.91
N ASN A 93 -3.25 3.25 1.66
CA ASN A 93 -3.65 3.69 0.32
C ASN A 93 -3.76 5.21 0.15
N GLN A 94 -3.59 6.01 1.20
CA GLN A 94 -3.71 7.47 1.10
C GLN A 94 -2.34 8.14 1.25
N ARG A 95 -1.85 8.30 2.46
CA ARG A 95 -0.59 8.97 2.75
C ARG A 95 0.29 8.08 3.62
N TRP A 96 1.51 7.83 3.15
CA TRP A 96 2.54 7.26 3.99
C TRP A 96 3.00 8.31 5.00
N LEU A 97 2.84 8.03 6.28
CA LEU A 97 3.34 8.89 7.34
C LEU A 97 4.82 8.57 7.59
N GLY A 98 5.64 9.60 7.82
CA GLY A 98 7.03 9.40 8.22
C GLY A 98 7.11 8.61 9.52
N GLY A 99 8.01 7.62 9.59
CA GLY A 99 8.18 6.78 10.77
C GLY A 99 7.15 5.66 10.94
N MET A 100 6.37 5.31 9.91
CA MET A 100 5.37 4.25 10.01
C MET A 100 5.96 2.90 10.45
N LEU A 101 7.17 2.60 10.02
CA LEU A 101 7.91 1.40 10.40
C LEU A 101 8.96 1.71 11.47
N THR A 102 9.77 2.75 11.25
CA THR A 102 10.91 3.10 12.12
C THR A 102 10.48 3.66 13.48
N ASN A 103 9.31 4.28 13.58
CA ASN A 103 8.72 4.79 14.83
C ASN A 103 7.31 4.23 15.04
N PHE A 104 7.16 2.94 14.87
CA PHE A 104 5.88 2.23 14.97
C PHE A 104 5.20 2.42 16.34
N LYS A 105 5.98 2.57 17.42
CA LYS A 105 5.45 2.85 18.76
C LYS A 105 4.58 4.12 18.80
N THR A 106 5.01 5.18 18.12
CA THR A 106 4.22 6.43 18.01
C THR A 106 2.99 6.24 17.11
N ILE A 107 3.12 5.48 16.05
CA ILE A 107 1.98 5.14 15.17
C ILE A 107 0.91 4.37 15.94
N ARG A 108 1.28 3.39 16.77
CA ARG A 108 0.35 2.67 17.65
C ARG A 108 -0.41 3.59 18.60
N GLN A 109 0.24 4.63 19.14
CA GLN A 109 -0.47 5.63 19.97
C GLN A 109 -1.53 6.38 19.15
N SER A 110 -1.23 6.72 17.89
CA SER A 110 -2.18 7.35 16.98
C SER A 110 -3.32 6.41 16.59
N ILE A 111 -3.06 5.13 16.42
CA ILE A 111 -4.09 4.09 16.18
C ILE A 111 -5.00 3.95 17.40
N LYS A 112 -4.42 3.90 18.61
CA LYS A 112 -5.19 3.88 19.86
C LYS A 112 -6.09 5.12 19.97
N ARG A 113 -5.56 6.29 19.65
CA ARG A 113 -6.34 7.53 19.62
C ARG A 113 -7.49 7.48 18.63
N LEU A 114 -7.28 6.89 17.44
CA LEU A 114 -8.34 6.65 16.47
C LEU A 114 -9.44 5.74 17.04
N GLY A 115 -9.08 4.66 17.72
CA GLY A 115 -10.02 3.78 18.41
C GLY A 115 -10.87 4.54 19.44
N GLU A 116 -10.24 5.31 20.33
CA GLU A 116 -10.94 6.14 21.33
C GLU A 116 -11.94 7.11 20.68
N LEU A 117 -11.57 7.75 19.58
CA LEU A 117 -12.45 8.66 18.85
C LEU A 117 -13.62 7.92 18.18
N THR A 118 -13.37 6.74 17.64
CA THR A 118 -14.40 5.88 17.03
C THR A 118 -15.40 5.42 18.09
N ASP A 119 -14.94 5.00 19.26
CA ASP A 119 -15.79 4.60 20.39
C ASP A 119 -16.64 5.76 20.90
N LEU A 120 -16.07 6.97 21.02
CA LEU A 120 -16.81 8.18 21.36
C LEU A 120 -17.88 8.54 20.33
N ALA A 121 -17.62 8.27 19.05
CA ALA A 121 -18.58 8.51 17.97
C ALA A 121 -19.73 7.49 18.02
N THR A 122 -19.42 6.20 18.20
CA THR A 122 -20.42 5.11 18.23
C THR A 122 -21.31 5.16 19.47
N THR A 123 -20.77 5.56 20.63
CA THR A 123 -21.55 5.72 21.88
C THR A 123 -22.38 7.00 21.93
N GLY A 124 -22.29 7.87 20.92
CA GLY A 124 -22.98 9.17 20.89
C GLY A 124 -22.42 10.19 21.92
N ALA A 125 -21.30 9.88 22.54
CA ALA A 125 -20.67 10.78 23.52
C ALA A 125 -20.12 12.06 22.87
N LEU A 126 -19.83 12.02 21.57
CA LEU A 126 -19.45 13.21 20.80
C LEU A 126 -20.57 14.23 20.69
N ASP A 127 -21.83 13.79 20.58
CA ASP A 127 -22.98 14.68 20.40
C ASP A 127 -23.43 15.36 21.71
N LYS A 128 -22.96 14.82 22.83
CA LYS A 128 -23.15 15.44 24.15
C LYS A 128 -22.19 16.59 24.46
N ARG A 129 -21.13 16.74 23.62
CA ARG A 129 -20.13 17.81 23.74
C ARG A 129 -20.59 19.06 23.00
N GLY A 130 -19.94 20.19 23.29
CA GLY A 130 -20.19 21.43 22.55
C GLY A 130 -19.95 21.27 21.03
N LYS A 131 -20.82 21.86 20.20
CA LYS A 131 -20.82 21.73 18.73
C LYS A 131 -19.44 21.98 18.09
N LYS A 132 -18.68 22.95 18.61
CA LYS A 132 -17.33 23.27 18.11
C LYS A 132 -16.34 22.13 18.39
N GLU A 133 -16.36 21.61 19.60
CA GLU A 133 -15.49 20.50 20.04
C GLU A 133 -15.82 19.23 19.27
N ALA A 134 -17.09 18.86 19.17
CA ALA A 134 -17.54 17.69 18.41
C ALA A 134 -17.09 17.75 16.95
N THR A 135 -17.18 18.93 16.31
CA THR A 135 -16.72 19.11 14.94
C THR A 135 -15.20 18.95 14.81
N GLN A 136 -14.43 19.43 15.78
CA GLN A 136 -12.97 19.29 15.79
C GLN A 136 -12.56 17.83 15.96
N LEU A 137 -13.18 17.10 16.88
CA LEU A 137 -12.90 15.66 17.10
C LEU A 137 -13.28 14.81 15.89
N ARG A 138 -14.39 15.10 15.22
CA ARG A 138 -14.76 14.43 13.97
C ARG A 138 -13.73 14.65 12.86
N ARG A 139 -13.22 15.87 12.70
CA ARG A 139 -12.16 16.18 11.72
C ARG A 139 -10.84 15.47 12.06
N GLU A 140 -10.50 15.35 13.34
CA GLU A 140 -9.34 14.59 13.80
C GLU A 140 -9.51 13.11 13.48
N MET A 141 -10.66 12.52 13.80
CA MET A 141 -11.01 11.14 13.49
C MET A 141 -10.90 10.85 11.97
N ASP A 142 -11.52 11.68 11.13
CA ASP A 142 -11.48 11.53 9.68
C ASP A 142 -10.05 11.59 9.13
N LYS A 143 -9.21 12.46 9.69
CA LYS A 143 -7.80 12.57 9.30
C LYS A 143 -7.01 11.33 9.67
N LEU A 144 -7.21 10.80 10.87
CA LEU A 144 -6.56 9.58 11.33
C LEU A 144 -7.06 8.35 10.56
N GLU A 145 -8.37 8.23 10.36
CA GLU A 145 -8.98 7.12 9.60
C GLU A 145 -8.43 7.05 8.18
N ARG A 146 -8.31 8.19 7.48
CA ARG A 146 -7.71 8.23 6.13
C ARG A 146 -6.27 7.74 6.07
N SER A 147 -5.49 7.96 7.12
CA SER A 147 -4.06 7.64 7.12
C SER A 147 -3.75 6.29 7.75
N LEU A 148 -4.53 5.88 8.74
CA LEU A 148 -4.24 4.73 9.61
C LEU A 148 -5.33 3.66 9.59
N GLY A 149 -6.50 3.94 9.00
CA GLY A 149 -7.65 3.03 9.03
C GLY A 149 -7.34 1.63 8.49
N GLY A 150 -6.47 1.53 7.50
CA GLY A 150 -6.06 0.23 6.93
C GLY A 150 -5.04 -0.55 7.75
N ILE A 151 -4.47 0.04 8.80
CA ILE A 151 -3.48 -0.61 9.68
C ILE A 151 -3.91 -0.65 11.15
N LYS A 152 -5.17 -0.37 11.43
CA LYS A 152 -5.69 -0.31 12.80
C LYS A 152 -5.57 -1.64 13.55
N ASP A 153 -5.68 -2.76 12.85
CA ASP A 153 -5.61 -4.11 13.40
C ASP A 153 -4.19 -4.70 13.36
N MET A 154 -3.17 -3.89 13.03
CA MET A 154 -1.77 -4.32 12.92
C MET A 154 -1.06 -4.13 14.27
N ASP A 155 -0.79 -5.21 14.99
CA ASP A 155 -0.18 -5.18 16.31
C ASP A 155 1.36 -5.16 16.29
N SER A 156 1.96 -5.67 15.24
CA SER A 156 3.41 -5.75 15.04
C SER A 156 3.83 -5.16 13.69
N LEU A 157 5.14 -5.04 13.48
CA LEU A 157 5.69 -4.71 12.16
C LEU A 157 5.35 -5.83 11.16
N PRO A 158 5.08 -5.50 9.88
CA PRO A 158 4.82 -6.51 8.87
C PRO A 158 6.10 -7.26 8.50
N ASP A 159 5.96 -8.54 8.13
CA ASP A 159 7.07 -9.41 7.70
C ASP A 159 7.47 -9.14 6.25
N ALA A 160 6.53 -8.68 5.44
CA ALA A 160 6.78 -8.27 4.07
C ALA A 160 5.94 -7.05 3.70
N MET A 161 6.37 -6.33 2.67
CA MET A 161 5.65 -5.17 2.14
C MET A 161 5.52 -5.27 0.62
N PHE A 162 4.28 -5.09 0.14
CA PHE A 162 3.98 -4.93 -1.28
C PHE A 162 3.67 -3.46 -1.57
N GLU A 163 4.54 -2.79 -2.35
CA GLU A 163 4.40 -1.37 -2.62
C GLU A 163 4.19 -1.05 -4.10
N ILE A 164 3.22 -0.16 -4.37
CA ILE A 164 3.01 0.46 -5.67
C ILE A 164 3.17 1.98 -5.54
N GLY A 165 4.31 2.49 -6.01
CA GLY A 165 4.67 3.91 -5.94
C GLY A 165 6.02 4.15 -5.29
N ARG A 166 6.25 5.37 -4.78
CA ARG A 166 7.51 5.77 -4.16
C ARG A 166 7.36 6.27 -2.71
N ALA A 167 6.26 5.97 -2.06
CA ALA A 167 5.97 6.56 -0.75
C ALA A 167 6.97 6.12 0.32
N SER A 168 7.29 4.83 0.38
CA SER A 168 8.18 4.22 1.35
C SER A 168 9.67 4.37 1.01
N CYS A 169 10.02 4.61 -0.26
CA CYS A 169 11.42 4.73 -0.69
C CYS A 169 12.20 5.89 -0.02
N ARG A 170 11.54 6.77 0.71
CA ARG A 170 12.17 7.85 1.48
C ARG A 170 12.47 7.47 2.93
N GLU A 171 11.88 6.41 3.42
CA GLU A 171 12.19 5.88 4.75
C GLU A 171 13.44 5.01 4.62
N ARG A 172 14.55 5.48 5.18
CA ARG A 172 15.73 4.64 5.35
C ARG A 172 15.42 3.71 6.53
N VAL A 173 15.24 2.45 6.20
CA VAL A 173 15.18 1.38 7.20
C VAL A 173 16.58 1.06 7.67
#